data_a5c4f4f8a1236bf74e32031363fc8238
#
_entry.id   a5c4f4f8a1236bf74e32031363fc8238
#
_cell.length_a   1.000
_cell.length_b   1.000
_cell.length_c   1.000
_cell.angle_alpha   90.00
_cell.angle_beta   90.00
_cell.angle_gamma   90.00
#
_symmetry.space_group_name_H-M   'P 1'
#
loop_
_entity.id
_entity.type
_entity.pdbx_description
1 polymer ?
#
loop_
_entity_poly.entity_id
_entity_poly.type
_entity_poly.pdbx_seq_one_letter_code
_entity_poly.pdbx_strand_id
1 'polypeptide(L)'
;VMVLTILISFLAGLAFRKNFRGNIIMFYLVVACLIAPSFLISLGIGLGFANLELESAWFTGGLGAHLSWTLPFGVLIMLAIFSRLNKTIEEAARDLGANEWQSLRHVVIPITLPGMIAVGLFGFTLSYDEFPRTSLVSGTDNTLPVEMVAVTGTGATPSLYAVGTMTPFFSLLVIIGSFIAIYFMQKRRSGQRISSADLYGKPGAG
;
A
#
# COMPACT_ATOMS: atom_id res chain seq x y z
N VAL A 1 -2.18 -5.03 -7.58
CA VAL A 1 -1.98 -5.10 -6.12
C VAL A 1 -1.80 -3.71 -5.53
N MET A 2 -0.73 -2.97 -5.87
CA MET A 2 -0.40 -1.64 -5.32
C MET A 2 -1.60 -0.69 -5.16
N VAL A 3 -2.36 -0.45 -6.23
CA VAL A 3 -3.51 0.47 -6.21
C VAL A 3 -4.60 0.00 -5.25
N LEU A 4 -4.93 -1.29 -5.28
CA LEU A 4 -5.93 -1.86 -4.38
C LEU A 4 -5.47 -1.80 -2.92
N THR A 5 -4.19 -2.07 -2.65
CA THR A 5 -3.62 -1.93 -1.30
C THR A 5 -3.76 -0.51 -0.78
N ILE A 6 -3.44 0.52 -1.59
CA ILE A 6 -3.62 1.93 -1.21
C ILE A 6 -5.08 2.23 -0.88
N LEU A 7 -5.99 1.90 -1.82
CA LEU A 7 -7.41 2.25 -1.70
C LEU A 7 -8.05 1.57 -0.49
N ILE A 8 -7.89 0.25 -0.37
CA ILE A 8 -8.52 -0.52 0.71
C ILE A 8 -7.91 -0.14 2.06
N SER A 9 -6.59 0.02 2.15
CA SER A 9 -5.93 0.42 3.41
C SER A 9 -6.32 1.84 3.83
N PHE A 10 -6.47 2.77 2.89
CA PHE A 10 -6.95 4.11 3.17
C PHE A 10 -8.39 4.10 3.69
N LEU A 11 -9.30 3.37 3.02
CA LEU A 11 -10.69 3.24 3.45
C LEU A 11 -10.80 2.54 4.81
N ALA A 12 -10.01 1.48 5.05
CA ALA A 12 -9.94 0.83 6.35
C ALA A 12 -9.46 1.80 7.43
N GLY A 13 -8.39 2.57 7.17
CA GLY A 13 -7.90 3.59 8.08
C GLY A 13 -8.97 4.64 8.43
N LEU A 14 -9.75 5.12 7.45
CA LEU A 14 -10.88 6.02 7.68
C LEU A 14 -11.97 5.35 8.53
N ALA A 15 -12.28 4.07 8.27
CA ALA A 15 -13.28 3.33 9.03
C ALA A 15 -12.86 3.17 10.50
N PHE A 16 -11.62 2.83 10.76
CA PHE A 16 -11.08 2.67 12.12
C PHE A 16 -11.04 3.97 12.93
N ARG A 17 -11.02 5.13 12.28
CA ARG A 17 -11.17 6.44 12.97
C ARG A 17 -12.56 6.64 13.58
N LYS A 18 -13.57 6.00 13.02
CA LYS A 18 -14.92 5.97 13.55
C LYS A 18 -15.02 4.74 14.45
N ASN A 19 -15.09 4.94 15.77
CA ASN A 19 -15.30 3.83 16.70
C ASN A 19 -16.59 3.07 16.31
N PHE A 20 -16.44 1.90 15.70
CA PHE A 20 -17.56 1.03 15.33
C PHE A 20 -17.52 -0.26 16.12
N ARG A 21 -18.68 -0.91 16.26
CA ARG A 21 -18.75 -2.22 16.91
C ARG A 21 -17.97 -3.24 16.09
N GLY A 22 -16.97 -3.91 16.74
CA GLY A 22 -16.13 -4.92 16.09
C GLY A 22 -14.76 -4.42 15.59
N ASN A 23 -14.42 -3.14 15.79
CA ASN A 23 -13.10 -2.60 15.41
C ASN A 23 -11.93 -3.42 15.97
N ILE A 24 -12.04 -3.86 17.23
CA ILE A 24 -11.02 -4.69 17.89
C ILE A 24 -10.88 -6.05 17.20
N ILE A 25 -12.00 -6.69 16.87
CA ILE A 25 -12.02 -7.99 16.18
C ILE A 25 -11.38 -7.83 14.79
N MET A 26 -11.77 -6.81 14.04
CA MET A 26 -11.19 -6.51 12.73
C MET A 26 -9.69 -6.24 12.82
N PHE A 27 -9.24 -5.51 13.83
CA PHE A 27 -7.81 -5.28 14.05
C PHE A 27 -7.05 -6.60 14.29
N TYR A 28 -7.57 -7.48 15.18
CA TYR A 28 -6.94 -8.77 15.42
C TYR A 28 -6.98 -9.69 14.19
N LEU A 29 -8.01 -9.63 13.35
CA LEU A 29 -8.04 -10.35 12.08
C LEU A 29 -6.95 -9.85 11.12
N VAL A 30 -6.75 -8.55 11.02
CA VAL A 30 -5.66 -7.96 10.23
C VAL A 30 -4.29 -8.45 10.74
N VAL A 31 -4.08 -8.46 12.06
CA VAL A 31 -2.84 -8.96 12.66
C VAL A 31 -2.69 -10.48 12.45
N ALA A 32 -3.76 -11.25 12.57
CA ALA A 32 -3.75 -12.69 12.33
C ALA A 32 -3.30 -13.05 10.90
N CYS A 33 -3.71 -12.27 9.91
CA CYS A 33 -3.25 -12.46 8.52
C CYS A 33 -1.73 -12.32 8.36
N LEU A 34 -1.05 -11.54 9.22
CA LEU A 34 0.41 -11.41 9.19
C LEU A 34 1.14 -12.62 9.79
N ILE A 35 0.49 -13.30 10.74
CA ILE A 35 1.07 -14.45 11.44
C ILE A 35 0.82 -15.73 10.63
N ALA A 36 -0.24 -15.76 9.83
CA ALA A 36 -0.63 -16.94 9.07
C ALA A 36 0.46 -17.35 8.06
N PRO A 37 0.85 -18.64 8.00
CA PRO A 37 1.85 -19.11 7.06
C PRO A 37 1.43 -18.86 5.61
N SER A 38 2.30 -18.23 4.83
CA SER A 38 2.03 -17.81 3.45
C SER A 38 1.55 -18.94 2.54
N PHE A 39 2.18 -20.08 2.67
CA PHE A 39 1.86 -21.26 1.87
C PHE A 39 0.45 -21.79 2.17
N LEU A 40 0.02 -21.80 3.43
CA LEU A 40 -1.32 -22.26 3.82
C LEU A 40 -2.43 -21.34 3.32
N ILE A 41 -2.17 -20.02 3.30
CA ILE A 41 -3.13 -19.05 2.74
C ILE A 41 -3.34 -19.32 1.25
N SER A 42 -2.27 -19.49 0.49
CA SER A 42 -2.35 -19.76 -0.94
C SER A 42 -2.97 -21.12 -1.25
N LEU A 43 -2.64 -22.14 -0.46
CA LEU A 43 -3.28 -23.45 -0.59
C LEU A 43 -4.79 -23.33 -0.35
N GLY A 44 -5.21 -22.60 0.69
CA GLY A 44 -6.63 -22.35 0.97
C GLY A 44 -7.34 -21.62 -0.16
N ILE A 45 -6.70 -20.58 -0.74
CA ILE A 45 -7.23 -19.85 -1.90
C ILE A 45 -7.32 -20.79 -3.11
N GLY A 46 -6.26 -21.53 -3.43
CA GLY A 46 -6.24 -22.46 -4.57
C GLY A 46 -7.30 -23.55 -4.46
N LEU A 47 -7.44 -24.17 -3.27
CA LEU A 47 -8.50 -25.15 -3.02
C LEU A 47 -9.90 -24.54 -3.09
N GLY A 48 -10.06 -23.28 -2.62
CA GLY A 48 -11.31 -22.56 -2.74
C GLY A 48 -11.72 -22.35 -4.19
N PHE A 49 -10.78 -21.91 -5.04
CA PHE A 49 -11.02 -21.78 -6.48
C PHE A 49 -11.35 -23.12 -7.15
N ALA A 50 -10.60 -24.17 -6.82
CA ALA A 50 -10.84 -25.50 -7.35
C ALA A 50 -12.23 -26.05 -6.96
N ASN A 51 -12.64 -25.87 -5.70
CA ASN A 51 -13.96 -26.34 -5.23
C ASN A 51 -15.14 -25.56 -5.85
N LEU A 52 -14.90 -24.31 -6.26
CA LEU A 52 -15.88 -23.47 -6.93
C LEU A 52 -15.83 -23.60 -8.46
N GLU A 53 -14.99 -24.51 -8.97
CA GLU A 53 -14.75 -24.72 -10.41
C GLU A 53 -14.33 -23.41 -11.13
N LEU A 54 -13.65 -22.51 -10.41
CA LEU A 54 -13.14 -21.25 -10.93
C LEU A 54 -11.68 -21.40 -11.34
N GLU A 55 -11.33 -20.80 -12.47
CA GLU A 55 -9.93 -20.75 -12.90
C GLU A 55 -9.11 -19.83 -12.00
N SER A 56 -8.04 -20.38 -11.45
CA SER A 56 -7.03 -19.58 -10.74
C SER A 56 -6.07 -18.97 -11.75
N ALA A 57 -5.93 -17.65 -11.70
CA ALA A 57 -5.06 -16.88 -12.57
C ALA A 57 -4.40 -15.73 -11.75
N TRP A 58 -3.40 -15.06 -12.33
CA TRP A 58 -2.69 -13.96 -11.67
C TRP A 58 -3.62 -12.83 -11.22
N PHE A 59 -4.73 -12.58 -11.93
CA PHE A 59 -5.71 -11.50 -11.63
C PHE A 59 -6.88 -11.95 -10.74
N THR A 60 -6.97 -13.25 -10.40
CA THR A 60 -7.99 -13.84 -9.52
C THR A 60 -7.33 -14.37 -8.24
N GLY A 61 -6.98 -15.66 -8.22
CA GLY A 61 -6.32 -16.31 -7.09
C GLY A 61 -4.99 -15.64 -6.72
N GLY A 62 -4.17 -15.31 -7.72
CA GLY A 62 -2.90 -14.61 -7.53
C GLY A 62 -3.10 -13.23 -6.89
N LEU A 63 -4.04 -12.44 -7.37
CA LEU A 63 -4.37 -11.13 -6.78
C LEU A 63 -4.83 -11.28 -5.33
N GLY A 64 -5.70 -12.25 -5.03
CA GLY A 64 -6.17 -12.53 -3.67
C GLY A 64 -5.02 -12.92 -2.72
N ALA A 65 -4.13 -13.77 -3.18
CA ALA A 65 -2.95 -14.19 -2.42
C ALA A 65 -2.02 -13.02 -2.09
N HIS A 66 -1.73 -12.15 -3.05
CA HIS A 66 -0.91 -10.96 -2.83
C HIS A 66 -1.60 -9.95 -1.89
N LEU A 67 -2.91 -9.73 -2.04
CA LEU A 67 -3.65 -8.83 -1.16
C LEU A 67 -3.71 -9.34 0.28
N SER A 68 -3.77 -10.66 0.50
CA SER A 68 -3.75 -11.24 1.85
C SER A 68 -2.51 -10.85 2.67
N TRP A 69 -1.44 -10.47 1.99
CA TRP A 69 -0.16 -10.05 2.57
C TRP A 69 -0.01 -8.53 2.61
N THR A 70 -0.28 -7.87 1.49
CA THR A 70 -0.03 -6.43 1.36
C THR A 70 -1.05 -5.59 2.13
N LEU A 71 -2.32 -6.03 2.20
CA LEU A 71 -3.38 -5.31 2.91
C LEU A 71 -3.14 -5.17 4.41
N PRO A 72 -2.79 -6.22 5.17
CA PRO A 72 -2.52 -6.09 6.59
C PRO A 72 -1.45 -5.04 6.89
N PHE A 73 -0.33 -5.06 6.18
CA PHE A 73 0.71 -4.04 6.32
C PHE A 73 0.20 -2.65 5.95
N GLY A 74 -0.49 -2.53 4.81
CA GLY A 74 -1.06 -1.26 4.38
C GLY A 74 -2.03 -0.67 5.41
N VAL A 75 -2.90 -1.49 5.99
CA VAL A 75 -3.84 -1.08 7.03
C VAL A 75 -3.10 -0.59 8.26
N LEU A 76 -2.11 -1.34 8.78
CA LEU A 76 -1.33 -0.92 9.94
C LEU A 76 -0.59 0.40 9.72
N ILE A 77 0.01 0.58 8.54
CA ILE A 77 0.66 1.85 8.18
C ILE A 77 -0.36 2.98 8.14
N MET A 78 -1.53 2.77 7.53
CA MET A 78 -2.58 3.81 7.49
C MET A 78 -3.14 4.12 8.87
N LEU A 79 -3.31 3.13 9.74
CA LEU A 79 -3.70 3.35 11.14
C LEU A 79 -2.68 4.23 11.87
N ALA A 80 -1.39 3.98 11.69
CA ALA A 80 -0.32 4.80 12.27
C ALA A 80 -0.32 6.24 11.73
N ILE A 81 -0.66 6.43 10.45
CA ILE A 81 -0.78 7.76 9.83
C ILE A 81 -1.98 8.50 10.40
N PHE A 82 -3.13 7.84 10.43
CA PHE A 82 -4.37 8.43 10.93
C PHE A 82 -4.35 8.72 12.44
N SER A 83 -3.61 7.93 13.22
CA SER A 83 -3.44 8.21 14.66
C SER A 83 -2.70 9.53 14.94
N ARG A 84 -1.87 9.97 14.00
CA ARG A 84 -1.13 11.23 14.09
C ARG A 84 -1.88 12.42 13.45
N LEU A 85 -2.97 12.17 12.74
CA LEU A 85 -3.74 13.22 12.10
C LEU A 85 -4.59 13.95 13.14
N ASN A 86 -4.31 15.25 13.35
CA ASN A 86 -5.07 16.05 14.28
C ASN A 86 -6.48 16.33 13.75
N LYS A 87 -7.50 15.90 14.49
CA LYS A 87 -8.92 16.10 14.16
C LYS A 87 -9.29 17.59 14.08
N THR A 88 -8.63 18.45 14.86
CA THR A 88 -8.87 19.90 14.88
C THR A 88 -8.74 20.54 13.49
N ILE A 89 -7.88 19.99 12.61
CA ILE A 89 -7.73 20.51 11.24
C ILE A 89 -9.00 20.26 10.42
N GLU A 90 -9.63 19.12 10.62
CA GLU A 90 -10.89 18.79 9.94
C GLU A 90 -12.08 19.58 10.51
N GLU A 91 -12.10 19.79 11.83
CA GLU A 91 -13.09 20.62 12.53
C GLU A 91 -12.98 22.07 12.04
N ALA A 92 -11.79 22.65 11.99
CA ALA A 92 -11.58 23.99 11.45
C ALA A 92 -12.03 24.12 9.99
N ALA A 93 -11.83 23.12 9.16
CA ALA A 93 -12.33 23.13 7.78
C ALA A 93 -13.86 23.15 7.73
N ARG A 94 -14.52 22.41 8.64
CA ARG A 94 -15.98 22.39 8.75
C ARG A 94 -16.53 23.71 9.27
N ASP A 95 -15.88 24.35 10.22
CA ASP A 95 -16.23 25.67 10.73
C ASP A 95 -16.17 26.75 9.64
N LEU A 96 -15.29 26.56 8.65
CA LEU A 96 -15.23 27.38 7.44
C LEU A 96 -16.24 26.97 6.35
N GLY A 97 -17.18 26.07 6.66
CA GLY A 97 -18.27 25.67 5.76
C GLY A 97 -17.96 24.48 4.84
N ALA A 98 -16.83 23.77 5.03
CA ALA A 98 -16.55 22.58 4.25
C ALA A 98 -17.46 21.42 4.66
N ASN A 99 -18.07 20.75 3.68
CA ASN A 99 -18.78 19.49 3.92
C ASN A 99 -17.78 18.32 4.11
N GLU A 100 -18.29 17.13 4.52
CA GLU A 100 -17.44 15.95 4.78
C GLU A 100 -16.60 15.55 3.57
N TRP A 101 -17.15 15.60 2.37
CA TRP A 101 -16.42 15.27 1.14
C TRP A 101 -15.34 16.30 0.82
N GLN A 102 -15.63 17.58 1.01
CA GLN A 102 -14.66 18.66 0.82
C GLN A 102 -13.52 18.56 1.83
N SER A 103 -13.82 18.30 3.11
CA SER A 103 -12.83 18.05 4.15
C SER A 103 -11.96 16.83 3.82
N LEU A 104 -12.57 15.72 3.39
CA LEU A 104 -11.84 14.53 2.97
C LEU A 104 -10.89 14.84 1.80
N ARG A 105 -11.40 15.46 0.73
CA ARG A 105 -10.65 15.69 -0.52
C ARG A 105 -9.57 16.75 -0.39
N HIS A 106 -9.84 17.84 0.33
CA HIS A 106 -8.94 19.00 0.38
C HIS A 106 -8.05 19.04 1.63
N VAL A 107 -8.39 18.28 2.69
CA VAL A 107 -7.63 18.25 3.95
C VAL A 107 -7.04 16.87 4.19
N VAL A 108 -7.87 15.84 4.34
CA VAL A 108 -7.42 14.51 4.77
C VAL A 108 -6.54 13.84 3.70
N ILE A 109 -7.03 13.71 2.47
CA ILE A 109 -6.26 13.07 1.38
C ILE A 109 -4.92 13.77 1.15
N PRO A 110 -4.85 15.10 1.01
CA PRO A 110 -3.56 15.76 0.82
C PRO A 110 -2.56 15.57 1.97
N ILE A 111 -3.03 15.53 3.21
CA ILE A 111 -2.15 15.33 4.37
C ILE A 111 -1.64 13.89 4.43
N THR A 112 -2.51 12.92 4.13
CA THR A 112 -2.18 11.49 4.18
C THR A 112 -1.49 10.98 2.92
N LEU A 113 -1.51 11.74 1.82
CA LEU A 113 -0.97 11.33 0.52
C LEU A 113 0.47 10.79 0.55
N PRO A 114 1.44 11.42 1.27
CA PRO A 114 2.78 10.85 1.38
C PRO A 114 2.78 9.46 2.00
N GLY A 115 1.91 9.24 3.00
CA GLY A 115 1.74 7.93 3.61
C GLY A 115 1.04 6.92 2.71
N MET A 116 0.05 7.35 1.92
CA MET A 116 -0.58 6.49 0.91
C MET A 116 0.43 6.02 -0.15
N ILE A 117 1.34 6.90 -0.56
CA ILE A 117 2.42 6.53 -1.48
C ILE A 117 3.36 5.51 -0.81
N ALA A 118 3.70 5.71 0.46
CA ALA A 118 4.51 4.74 1.20
C ALA A 118 3.84 3.37 1.30
N VAL A 119 2.52 3.32 1.56
CA VAL A 119 1.72 2.07 1.51
C VAL A 119 1.79 1.41 0.14
N GLY A 120 1.66 2.20 -0.92
CA GLY A 120 1.73 1.70 -2.29
C GLY A 120 3.09 1.11 -2.63
N LEU A 121 4.17 1.79 -2.26
CA LEU A 121 5.54 1.32 -2.47
C LEU A 121 5.81 0.03 -1.71
N PHE A 122 5.37 -0.03 -0.46
CA PHE A 122 5.51 -1.21 0.35
C PHE A 122 4.72 -2.38 -0.26
N GLY A 123 3.46 -2.14 -0.66
CA GLY A 123 2.64 -3.12 -1.35
C GLY A 123 3.22 -3.57 -2.70
N PHE A 124 3.84 -2.65 -3.46
CA PHE A 124 4.56 -2.97 -4.69
C PHE A 124 5.74 -3.91 -4.39
N THR A 125 6.60 -3.54 -3.45
CA THR A 125 7.81 -4.32 -3.12
C THR A 125 7.45 -5.72 -2.64
N LEU A 126 6.47 -5.84 -1.73
CA LEU A 126 6.01 -7.13 -1.23
C LEU A 126 5.37 -8.00 -2.32
N SER A 127 4.66 -7.38 -3.27
CA SER A 127 3.99 -8.10 -4.35
C SER A 127 4.95 -8.49 -5.48
N TYR A 128 5.99 -7.67 -5.71
CA TYR A 128 6.92 -7.85 -6.83
C TYR A 128 7.82 -9.07 -6.66
N ASP A 129 8.23 -9.37 -5.44
CA ASP A 129 9.12 -10.48 -5.11
C ASP A 129 8.40 -11.69 -4.47
N GLU A 130 7.08 -11.74 -4.59
CA GLU A 130 6.29 -12.77 -3.91
C GLU A 130 6.25 -14.07 -4.71
N PHE A 131 7.04 -15.06 -4.29
CA PHE A 131 7.05 -16.43 -4.84
C PHE A 131 6.12 -17.39 -4.09
N PRO A 132 6.22 -17.55 -2.73
CA PRO A 132 5.54 -18.65 -2.01
C PRO A 132 4.02 -18.60 -2.16
N ARG A 133 3.43 -17.41 -2.16
CA ARG A 133 1.98 -17.28 -2.33
C ARG A 133 1.55 -17.46 -3.77
N THR A 134 2.35 -16.99 -4.71
CA THR A 134 2.00 -17.00 -6.13
C THR A 134 2.06 -18.40 -6.71
N SER A 135 3.03 -19.22 -6.30
CA SER A 135 3.33 -20.53 -6.87
C SER A 135 2.16 -21.52 -6.89
N LEU A 136 1.17 -21.36 -5.99
CA LEU A 136 0.01 -22.25 -5.90
C LEU A 136 -1.26 -21.70 -6.56
N VAL A 137 -1.26 -20.42 -6.96
CA VAL A 137 -2.50 -19.74 -7.37
C VAL A 137 -2.34 -18.91 -8.66
N SER A 138 -1.19 -18.93 -9.30
CA SER A 138 -0.94 -18.18 -10.55
C SER A 138 -1.59 -18.84 -11.78
N GLY A 139 -2.05 -20.08 -11.66
CA GLY A 139 -2.58 -20.83 -12.79
C GLY A 139 -1.48 -21.24 -13.78
N THR A 140 -1.75 -21.07 -15.08
CA THR A 140 -0.79 -21.37 -16.16
C THR A 140 0.22 -20.26 -16.42
N ASP A 141 -0.07 -19.06 -15.93
CA ASP A 141 0.76 -17.88 -16.14
C ASP A 141 1.72 -17.68 -14.98
N ASN A 142 3.01 -17.93 -15.19
CA ASN A 142 4.02 -17.72 -14.18
C ASN A 142 4.34 -16.23 -14.01
N THR A 143 4.46 -15.80 -12.75
CA THR A 143 5.11 -14.52 -12.45
C THR A 143 6.62 -14.67 -12.52
N LEU A 144 7.33 -13.54 -12.65
CA LEU A 144 8.80 -13.57 -12.75
C LEU A 144 9.48 -14.37 -11.62
N PRO A 145 9.14 -14.20 -10.32
CA PRO A 145 9.72 -15.02 -9.25
C PRO A 145 9.42 -16.52 -9.39
N VAL A 146 8.21 -16.88 -9.82
CA VAL A 146 7.83 -18.30 -10.02
C VAL A 146 8.65 -18.90 -11.15
N GLU A 147 8.77 -18.21 -12.28
CA GLU A 147 9.57 -18.66 -13.43
C GLU A 147 11.06 -18.77 -13.09
N MET A 148 11.61 -17.82 -12.35
CA MET A 148 13.01 -17.89 -11.91
C MET A 148 13.30 -19.12 -11.07
N VAL A 149 12.41 -19.49 -10.15
CA VAL A 149 12.57 -20.70 -9.34
C VAL A 149 12.42 -21.97 -10.20
N ALA A 150 11.48 -22.00 -11.13
CA ALA A 150 11.31 -23.13 -12.05
C ALA A 150 12.56 -23.38 -12.90
N VAL A 151 13.15 -22.31 -13.47
CA VAL A 151 14.37 -22.40 -14.28
C VAL A 151 15.56 -22.80 -13.41
N THR A 152 15.66 -22.34 -12.16
CA THR A 152 16.73 -22.71 -11.23
C THR A 152 16.78 -24.23 -11.01
N GLY A 153 15.64 -24.90 -11.01
CA GLY A 153 15.55 -26.36 -10.87
C GLY A 153 16.18 -27.15 -12.04
N THR A 154 16.32 -26.54 -13.21
CA THR A 154 16.95 -27.15 -14.40
C THR A 154 18.44 -26.85 -14.54
N GLY A 155 18.96 -25.97 -13.73
CA GLY A 155 20.37 -25.54 -13.69
C GLY A 155 20.54 -24.03 -13.78
N ALA A 156 21.55 -23.52 -13.09
CA ALA A 156 21.84 -22.09 -13.09
C ALA A 156 22.47 -21.68 -14.42
N THR A 157 21.83 -20.78 -15.15
CA THR A 157 22.30 -20.22 -16.42
C THR A 157 22.77 -18.76 -16.25
N PRO A 158 23.68 -18.26 -17.10
CA PRO A 158 24.07 -16.85 -17.05
C PRO A 158 22.89 -15.88 -17.19
N SER A 159 21.87 -16.25 -17.98
CA SER A 159 20.65 -15.45 -18.13
C SER A 159 19.85 -15.35 -16.83
N LEU A 160 19.81 -16.41 -16.02
CA LEU A 160 19.14 -16.41 -14.72
C LEU A 160 19.80 -15.42 -13.75
N TYR A 161 21.13 -15.38 -13.72
CA TYR A 161 21.88 -14.42 -12.91
C TYR A 161 21.65 -12.98 -13.38
N ALA A 162 21.58 -12.75 -14.70
CA ALA A 162 21.28 -11.44 -15.26
C ALA A 162 19.88 -10.95 -14.83
N VAL A 163 18.85 -11.79 -14.98
CA VAL A 163 17.49 -11.45 -14.54
C VAL A 163 17.44 -11.23 -13.04
N GLY A 164 18.09 -12.10 -12.23
CA GLY A 164 18.17 -11.98 -10.78
C GLY A 164 18.81 -10.68 -10.30
N THR A 165 19.74 -10.09 -11.08
CA THR A 165 20.31 -8.78 -10.75
C THR A 165 19.50 -7.61 -11.27
N MET A 166 18.84 -7.75 -12.42
CA MET A 166 17.98 -6.68 -12.99
C MET A 166 16.71 -6.45 -12.15
N THR A 167 16.14 -7.50 -11.56
CA THR A 167 14.93 -7.43 -10.77
C THR A 167 15.03 -6.49 -9.56
N PRO A 168 16.00 -6.66 -8.62
CA PRO A 168 16.17 -5.75 -7.50
C PRO A 168 16.63 -4.35 -7.95
N PHE A 169 17.38 -4.24 -9.05
CA PHE A 169 17.74 -2.94 -9.61
C PHE A 169 16.53 -2.14 -10.08
N PHE A 170 15.57 -2.80 -10.76
CA PHE A 170 14.33 -2.17 -11.16
C PHE A 170 13.50 -1.72 -9.95
N SER A 171 13.34 -2.58 -8.93
CA SER A 171 12.66 -2.22 -7.67
C SER A 171 13.31 -1.01 -7.01
N LEU A 172 14.64 -0.96 -6.96
CA LEU A 172 15.38 0.17 -6.40
C LEU A 172 15.10 1.47 -7.15
N LEU A 173 15.06 1.43 -8.49
CA LEU A 173 14.72 2.61 -9.30
C LEU A 173 13.29 3.12 -9.02
N VAL A 174 12.32 2.22 -8.89
CA VAL A 174 10.93 2.58 -8.54
C VAL A 174 10.87 3.23 -7.16
N ILE A 175 11.57 2.68 -6.18
CA ILE A 175 11.62 3.20 -4.81
C ILE A 175 12.27 4.60 -4.81
N ILE A 176 13.46 4.76 -5.41
CA ILE A 176 14.16 6.04 -5.49
C ILE A 176 13.30 7.09 -6.21
N GLY A 177 12.73 6.75 -7.36
CA GLY A 177 11.85 7.64 -8.12
C GLY A 177 10.66 8.13 -7.28
N SER A 178 10.10 7.26 -6.48
CA SER A 178 8.99 7.59 -5.59
C SER A 178 9.40 8.49 -4.43
N PHE A 179 10.58 8.26 -3.82
CA PHE A 179 11.12 9.17 -2.81
C PHE A 179 11.40 10.56 -3.38
N ILE A 180 11.94 10.64 -4.59
CA ILE A 180 12.16 11.90 -5.29
C ILE A 180 10.81 12.62 -5.53
N ALA A 181 9.78 11.89 -5.98
CA ALA A 181 8.45 12.45 -6.18
C ALA A 181 7.85 13.00 -4.87
N ILE A 182 7.94 12.25 -3.77
CA ILE A 182 7.51 12.69 -2.43
C ILE A 182 8.26 13.96 -2.01
N TYR A 183 9.58 13.98 -2.17
CA TYR A 183 10.40 15.14 -1.83
C TYR A 183 9.96 16.40 -2.58
N PHE A 184 9.77 16.33 -3.90
CA PHE A 184 9.29 17.46 -4.69
C PHE A 184 7.88 17.92 -4.30
N MET A 185 6.98 16.99 -4.00
CA MET A 185 5.63 17.33 -3.53
C MET A 185 5.68 18.07 -2.18
N GLN A 186 6.50 17.62 -1.25
CA GLN A 186 6.66 18.30 0.05
C GLN A 186 7.29 19.67 -0.09
N LYS A 187 8.33 19.80 -0.94
CA LYS A 187 9.00 21.07 -1.20
C LYS A 187 8.05 22.12 -1.80
N ARG A 188 7.20 21.73 -2.76
CA ARG A 188 6.18 22.63 -3.33
C ARG A 188 5.19 23.13 -2.28
N ARG A 189 4.80 22.29 -1.33
CA ARG A 189 3.90 22.67 -0.22
C ARG A 189 4.56 23.60 0.79
N SER A 190 5.84 23.41 1.09
CA SER A 190 6.60 24.29 2.00
C SER A 190 6.79 25.68 1.40
N GLY A 191 7.04 25.79 0.10
CA GLY A 191 7.17 27.09 -0.60
C GLY A 191 5.89 27.93 -0.58
N GLN A 192 4.70 27.29 -0.62
CA GLN A 192 3.43 28.01 -0.50
C GLN A 192 3.17 28.57 0.91
N ARG A 193 3.69 27.93 1.95
CA ARG A 193 3.56 28.40 3.34
C ARG A 193 4.42 29.65 3.62
N ILE A 194 5.59 29.75 3.04
CA ILE A 194 6.49 30.92 3.19
C ILE A 194 5.89 32.13 2.50
N SER A 195 5.32 31.95 1.30
CA SER A 195 4.67 33.06 0.57
C SER A 195 3.46 33.65 1.30
N SER A 196 2.70 32.85 2.05
CA SER A 196 1.59 33.37 2.87
C SER A 196 2.06 34.11 4.14
N ALA A 197 3.19 33.70 4.71
CA ALA A 197 3.77 34.38 5.86
C ALA A 197 4.39 35.77 5.50
N ASP A 198 4.91 35.88 4.28
CA ASP A 198 5.44 37.16 3.75
C ASP A 198 4.31 38.17 3.42
N LEU A 199 3.08 37.72 3.17
CA LEU A 199 1.92 38.57 2.90
C LEU A 199 1.32 39.20 4.17
N TYR A 200 1.55 38.60 5.32
CA TYR A 200 1.10 39.14 6.62
C TYR A 200 2.19 39.90 7.37
N GLY A 201 2.95 40.72 6.67
CA GLY A 201 3.88 41.69 7.16
C GLY A 201 4.47 41.48 8.57
N LYS A 202 5.77 41.52 8.73
CA LYS A 202 6.41 41.63 10.03
C LYS A 202 5.67 42.71 10.88
N PRO A 203 5.16 42.35 12.09
CA PRO A 203 4.66 43.41 12.99
C PRO A 203 5.78 44.37 13.28
N GLY A 204 5.53 45.66 13.01
CA GLY A 204 6.34 46.83 13.07
C GLY A 204 7.63 46.79 13.87
N ALA A 205 8.73 47.07 13.18
CA ALA A 205 9.84 47.79 13.76
C ALA A 205 9.37 49.24 13.89
N GLY A 206 8.95 49.61 15.07
CA GLY A 206 8.74 50.96 15.56
C GLY A 206 9.42 51.09 16.88
#